data_c17faa9de9210f916ee6b08aca19f772
#
_entry.id   c17faa9de9210f916ee6b08aca19f772
#
_cell.length_a   1.000
_cell.length_b   1.000
_cell.length_c   1.000
_cell.angle_alpha   90.00
_cell.angle_beta   90.00
_cell.angle_gamma   90.00
#
_symmetry.space_group_name_H-M   'P 1'
#
loop_
_entity.id
_entity.type
_entity.pdbx_description
1 polymer ?
#
loop_
_entity_poly.entity_id
_entity_poly.type
_entity_poly.pdbx_seq_one_letter_code
_entity_poly.pdbx_strand_id
1 'polypeptide(L)'
;MDYRLELRKVSKSFGEVRALRDVDFQLGRNEVVGLLGDNGAGKSTMIKIMNGFYQPTSGKLLFNGKVVHHLTVPMARQLGVETVYQERALAELQTLWRNIFLGRELKNRWGLLDVNKMKAETHRLMTQSMGFTSHAVSPDSKVGKFSGGERQGVAIVRALYFDAEIIILDEPTMGLSLKETEKLLNFVRGIKEAGKSAVFIDHNIYHVYSVSDRVVVIDRGRVAGEFQTKDISLETLMEKMILVAETGNLD
;
A
#
# COMPACT_ATOMS: atom_id res chain seq x y z
N MET A 1 22.26 1.61 -7.14
CA MET A 1 20.83 2.01 -7.23
C MET A 1 20.43 2.62 -5.91
N ASP A 2 19.61 3.66 -5.94
CA ASP A 2 19.14 4.37 -4.73
C ASP A 2 17.75 3.84 -4.39
N TYR A 3 17.68 2.97 -3.37
CA TYR A 3 16.42 2.37 -2.93
C TYR A 3 15.75 3.21 -1.84
N ARG A 4 14.43 3.38 -1.95
CA ARG A 4 13.60 4.01 -0.94
C ARG A 4 13.45 3.13 0.30
N LEU A 5 13.25 1.83 0.08
CA LEU A 5 13.03 0.84 1.12
C LEU A 5 13.73 -0.46 0.75
N GLU A 6 14.38 -1.08 1.75
CA GLU A 6 15.02 -2.38 1.57
C GLU A 6 14.74 -3.27 2.79
N LEU A 7 14.46 -4.52 2.51
CA LEU A 7 14.49 -5.63 3.45
C LEU A 7 15.73 -6.46 3.13
N ARG A 8 16.60 -6.68 4.11
CA ARG A 8 17.82 -7.50 3.96
C ARG A 8 17.78 -8.66 4.92
N LYS A 9 17.63 -9.87 4.38
CA LYS A 9 17.53 -11.14 5.11
C LYS A 9 16.49 -11.09 6.22
N VAL A 10 15.34 -10.50 5.93
CA VAL A 10 14.28 -10.32 6.91
C VAL A 10 13.54 -11.62 7.13
N SER A 11 13.48 -12.06 8.39
CA SER A 11 12.68 -13.20 8.82
C SER A 11 11.66 -12.77 9.88
N LYS A 12 10.51 -13.43 9.90
CA LYS A 12 9.47 -13.23 10.92
C LYS A 12 8.87 -14.55 11.34
N SER A 13 8.91 -14.79 12.65
CA SER A 13 8.25 -15.94 13.28
C SER A 13 7.16 -15.47 14.25
N PHE A 14 6.10 -16.25 14.35
CA PHE A 14 5.04 -16.15 15.33
C PHE A 14 4.95 -17.53 16.04
N GLY A 15 5.63 -17.64 17.18
CA GLY A 15 5.86 -18.94 17.80
C GLY A 15 6.60 -19.88 16.81
N GLU A 16 6.06 -21.05 16.57
CA GLU A 16 6.62 -22.05 15.64
C GLU A 16 6.39 -21.73 14.16
N VAL A 17 5.49 -20.81 13.84
CA VAL A 17 5.17 -20.48 12.45
C VAL A 17 6.15 -19.44 11.91
N ARG A 18 6.95 -19.82 10.93
CA ARG A 18 7.85 -18.92 10.19
C ARG A 18 7.09 -18.32 9.01
N ALA A 19 6.58 -17.10 9.20
CA ALA A 19 5.83 -16.37 8.18
C ALA A 19 6.72 -15.74 7.09
N LEU A 20 7.96 -15.35 7.42
CA LEU A 20 8.98 -14.90 6.46
C LEU A 20 10.32 -15.58 6.79
N ARG A 21 11.10 -15.86 5.73
CA ARG A 21 12.37 -16.61 5.81
C ARG A 21 13.41 -15.95 4.92
N ASP A 22 14.33 -15.19 5.52
CA ASP A 22 15.46 -14.54 4.86
C ASP A 22 15.07 -13.76 3.58
N VAL A 23 14.01 -12.98 3.69
CA VAL A 23 13.48 -12.20 2.58
C VAL A 23 14.40 -11.03 2.30
N ASP A 24 14.89 -10.95 1.06
CA ASP A 24 15.46 -9.76 0.45
C ASP A 24 14.40 -9.12 -0.44
N PHE A 25 14.20 -7.81 -0.29
CA PHE A 25 13.28 -7.03 -1.11
C PHE A 25 13.79 -5.59 -1.20
N GLN A 26 13.58 -4.98 -2.33
CA GLN A 26 13.99 -3.61 -2.58
C GLN A 26 12.87 -2.87 -3.28
N LEU A 27 12.68 -1.59 -2.94
CA LEU A 27 11.79 -0.68 -3.65
C LEU A 27 12.60 0.52 -4.10
N GLY A 28 12.70 0.69 -5.40
CA GLY A 28 13.39 1.83 -6.03
C GLY A 28 12.64 3.14 -5.87
N ARG A 29 13.27 4.23 -6.31
CA ARG A 29 12.59 5.52 -6.48
C ARG A 29 11.74 5.49 -7.74
N ASN A 30 10.55 6.09 -7.66
CA ASN A 30 9.61 6.17 -8.79
C ASN A 30 9.33 4.79 -9.40
N GLU A 31 9.17 3.79 -8.56
CA GLU A 31 8.94 2.41 -8.94
C GLU A 31 7.61 1.91 -8.35
N VAL A 32 6.85 1.18 -9.14
CA VAL A 32 5.71 0.39 -8.68
C VAL A 32 6.12 -1.08 -8.70
N VAL A 33 6.20 -1.71 -7.53
CA VAL A 33 6.48 -3.13 -7.40
C VAL A 33 5.21 -3.89 -7.09
N GLY A 34 4.85 -4.82 -7.96
CA GLY A 34 3.78 -5.78 -7.72
C GLY A 34 4.25 -6.90 -6.79
N LEU A 35 3.46 -7.25 -5.79
CA LEU A 35 3.76 -8.38 -4.91
C LEU A 35 2.68 -9.45 -5.09
N LEU A 36 3.07 -10.58 -5.68
CA LEU A 36 2.22 -11.73 -5.97
C LEU A 36 2.58 -12.92 -5.08
N GLY A 37 1.65 -13.82 -4.91
CA GLY A 37 1.80 -15.08 -4.16
C GLY A 37 0.46 -15.53 -3.58
N ASP A 38 0.38 -16.78 -3.17
CA ASP A 38 -0.83 -17.39 -2.62
C ASP A 38 -1.21 -16.84 -1.23
N ASN A 39 -2.40 -17.19 -0.79
CA ASN A 39 -2.84 -16.91 0.57
C ASN A 39 -1.92 -17.63 1.57
N GLY A 40 -1.44 -16.89 2.58
CA GLY A 40 -0.48 -17.41 3.54
C GLY A 40 0.99 -17.37 3.08
N ALA A 41 1.30 -16.94 1.85
CA ALA A 41 2.68 -16.84 1.35
C ALA A 41 3.57 -15.85 2.13
N GLY A 42 2.99 -14.94 2.93
CA GLY A 42 3.73 -13.97 3.74
C GLY A 42 3.56 -12.51 3.34
N LYS A 43 2.79 -12.21 2.27
CA LYS A 43 2.58 -10.84 1.75
C LYS A 43 2.18 -9.83 2.83
N SER A 44 1.09 -10.10 3.54
CA SER A 44 0.58 -9.20 4.58
C SER A 44 1.55 -9.06 5.77
N THR A 45 2.34 -10.10 6.09
CA THR A 45 3.38 -10.02 7.11
C THR A 45 4.50 -9.08 6.67
N MET A 46 4.92 -9.18 5.40
CA MET A 46 5.94 -8.33 4.81
C MET A 46 5.52 -6.85 4.82
N ILE A 47 4.28 -6.55 4.41
CA ILE A 47 3.70 -5.20 4.48
C ILE A 47 3.70 -4.66 5.92
N LYS A 48 3.24 -5.50 6.87
CA LYS A 48 3.18 -5.11 8.29
C LYS A 48 4.55 -4.85 8.92
N ILE A 49 5.61 -5.40 8.34
CA ILE A 49 7.00 -5.04 8.70
C ILE A 49 7.39 -3.72 8.04
N MET A 50 7.11 -3.53 6.75
CA MET A 50 7.45 -2.30 6.01
C MET A 50 6.80 -1.05 6.62
N ASN A 51 5.58 -1.18 7.17
CA ASN A 51 4.85 -0.06 7.79
C ASN A 51 5.04 0.04 9.31
N GLY A 52 5.90 -0.79 9.92
CA GLY A 52 6.25 -0.73 11.34
C GLY A 52 5.22 -1.33 12.29
N PHE A 53 4.20 -2.05 11.79
CA PHE A 53 3.23 -2.74 12.63
C PHE A 53 3.83 -4.00 13.29
N TYR A 54 4.69 -4.74 12.54
CA TYR A 54 5.47 -5.83 13.09
C TYR A 54 6.96 -5.53 13.05
N GLN A 55 7.68 -5.97 14.09
CA GLN A 55 9.14 -6.03 14.06
C GLN A 55 9.59 -7.33 13.39
N PRO A 56 10.63 -7.33 12.55
CA PRO A 56 11.25 -8.57 12.10
C PRO A 56 11.85 -9.33 13.29
N THR A 57 11.89 -10.66 13.18
CA THR A 57 12.61 -11.50 14.16
C THR A 57 14.11 -11.43 13.93
N SER A 58 14.54 -11.31 12.68
CA SER A 58 15.93 -11.11 12.27
C SER A 58 15.99 -10.36 10.93
N GLY A 59 17.20 -9.95 10.53
CA GLY A 59 17.43 -9.17 9.34
C GLY A 59 17.41 -7.66 9.59
N LYS A 60 17.41 -6.89 8.53
CA LYS A 60 17.50 -5.42 8.58
C LYS A 60 16.47 -4.79 7.67
N LEU A 61 15.89 -3.68 8.13
CA LEU A 61 15.02 -2.80 7.36
C LEU A 61 15.77 -1.49 7.13
N LEU A 62 15.82 -1.01 5.89
CA LEU A 62 16.49 0.23 5.55
C LEU A 62 15.52 1.16 4.83
N PHE A 63 15.61 2.46 5.14
CA PHE A 63 14.95 3.55 4.42
C PHE A 63 16.00 4.52 3.90
N ASN A 64 16.00 4.77 2.59
CA ASN A 64 16.99 5.60 1.91
C ASN A 64 18.43 5.22 2.33
N GLY A 65 18.74 3.90 2.36
CA GLY A 65 20.02 3.33 2.72
C GLY A 65 20.37 3.36 4.22
N LYS A 66 19.51 3.92 5.08
CA LYS A 66 19.74 3.98 6.54
C LYS A 66 18.99 2.86 7.25
N VAL A 67 19.71 2.09 8.09
CA VAL A 67 19.11 1.02 8.89
C VAL A 67 18.19 1.61 9.95
N VAL A 68 16.99 1.06 10.05
CA VAL A 68 16.00 1.36 11.08
C VAL A 68 15.84 0.14 11.98
N HIS A 69 16.26 0.24 13.24
CA HIS A 69 16.31 -0.90 14.16
C HIS A 69 14.95 -1.24 14.80
N HIS A 70 14.11 -0.25 15.01
CA HIS A 70 12.80 -0.45 15.66
C HIS A 70 11.77 0.47 15.00
N LEU A 71 11.27 0.05 13.85
CA LEU A 71 10.28 0.81 13.11
C LEU A 71 8.92 0.71 13.81
N THR A 72 8.31 1.85 14.13
CA THR A 72 6.92 1.93 14.58
C THR A 72 6.05 2.55 13.49
N VAL A 73 4.72 2.34 13.56
CA VAL A 73 3.79 2.94 12.58
C VAL A 73 3.92 4.47 12.51
N PRO A 74 4.02 5.22 13.64
CA PRO A 74 4.29 6.66 13.58
C PRO A 74 5.61 7.01 12.88
N MET A 75 6.69 6.25 13.14
CA MET A 75 7.99 6.47 12.47
C MET A 75 7.91 6.15 10.97
N ALA A 76 7.26 5.06 10.58
CA ALA A 76 7.06 4.72 9.17
C ALA A 76 6.35 5.86 8.43
N ARG A 77 5.32 6.43 9.05
CA ARG A 77 4.62 7.60 8.52
C ARG A 77 5.51 8.84 8.40
N GLN A 78 6.37 9.09 9.38
CA GLN A 78 7.36 10.19 9.31
C GLN A 78 8.39 9.96 8.20
N LEU A 79 8.70 8.70 7.88
CA LEU A 79 9.54 8.30 6.75
C LEU A 79 8.78 8.28 5.41
N GLY A 80 7.53 8.73 5.40
CA GLY A 80 6.71 8.85 4.21
C GLY A 80 6.04 7.56 3.76
N VAL A 81 5.89 6.55 4.64
CA VAL A 81 5.17 5.31 4.30
C VAL A 81 3.70 5.43 4.69
N GLU A 82 2.81 5.25 3.71
CA GLU A 82 1.37 5.14 3.91
C GLU A 82 0.86 3.81 3.40
N THR A 83 -0.11 3.25 4.11
CA THR A 83 -0.72 1.96 3.74
C THR A 83 -2.22 2.13 3.54
N VAL A 84 -2.69 1.69 2.39
CA VAL A 84 -4.10 1.51 2.06
C VAL A 84 -4.40 0.03 2.25
N TYR A 85 -5.13 -0.31 3.31
CA TYR A 85 -5.41 -1.70 3.70
C TYR A 85 -6.64 -2.25 2.98
N GLN A 86 -6.66 -3.57 2.80
CA GLN A 86 -7.78 -4.38 2.32
C GLN A 86 -9.05 -4.14 3.17
N GLU A 87 -8.94 -4.30 4.48
CA GLU A 87 -9.96 -3.84 5.40
C GLU A 87 -9.87 -2.32 5.46
N ARG A 88 -10.80 -1.66 4.80
CA ARG A 88 -10.90 -0.20 4.76
C ARG A 88 -10.90 0.31 6.20
N ALA A 89 -9.72 0.63 6.74
CA ALA A 89 -9.53 1.11 8.11
C ALA A 89 -10.17 2.50 8.29
N LEU A 90 -11.48 2.56 8.03
CA LEU A 90 -12.32 3.74 8.13
C LEU A 90 -13.32 3.57 9.27
N ALA A 91 -13.41 4.60 10.09
CA ALA A 91 -14.41 4.70 11.15
C ALA A 91 -15.76 5.07 10.52
N GLU A 92 -16.58 4.08 10.18
CA GLU A 92 -17.82 4.24 9.41
C GLU A 92 -18.83 5.21 10.06
N LEU A 93 -18.87 5.27 11.38
CA LEU A 93 -19.73 6.17 12.13
C LEU A 93 -19.21 7.62 12.20
N GLN A 94 -17.94 7.83 11.80
CA GLN A 94 -17.31 9.14 11.80
C GLN A 94 -17.49 9.85 10.45
N THR A 95 -17.30 11.16 10.49
CA THR A 95 -17.37 12.02 9.31
C THR A 95 -16.15 11.83 8.40
N LEU A 96 -16.28 12.25 7.14
CA LEU A 96 -15.22 12.17 6.15
C LEU A 96 -13.94 12.92 6.61
N TRP A 97 -14.08 14.17 7.08
CA TRP A 97 -12.92 14.93 7.54
C TRP A 97 -12.21 14.25 8.72
N ARG A 98 -12.94 13.62 9.64
CA ARG A 98 -12.34 12.86 10.74
C ARG A 98 -11.58 11.64 10.23
N ASN A 99 -12.12 10.92 9.24
CA ASN A 99 -11.44 9.77 8.66
C ASN A 99 -10.15 10.15 7.93
N ILE A 100 -10.12 11.29 7.24
CA ILE A 100 -8.89 11.77 6.57
C ILE A 100 -7.82 12.10 7.59
N PHE A 101 -8.16 12.83 8.65
CA PHE A 101 -7.19 13.34 9.63
C PHE A 101 -7.02 12.45 10.87
N LEU A 102 -7.59 11.25 10.90
CA LEU A 102 -7.54 10.36 12.07
C LEU A 102 -6.10 10.07 12.50
N GLY A 103 -5.76 10.47 13.73
CA GLY A 103 -4.43 10.33 14.31
C GLY A 103 -3.39 11.32 13.77
N ARG A 104 -3.80 12.30 12.97
CA ARG A 104 -2.97 13.40 12.42
C ARG A 104 -3.78 14.68 12.32
N GLU A 105 -4.56 14.96 13.34
CA GLU A 105 -5.43 16.11 13.39
C GLU A 105 -4.63 17.41 13.29
N LEU A 106 -5.11 18.33 12.45
CA LEU A 106 -4.50 19.66 12.35
C LEU A 106 -4.83 20.45 13.60
N LYS A 107 -3.81 21.14 14.13
CA LYS A 107 -3.94 21.98 15.32
C LYS A 107 -3.75 23.44 14.96
N ASN A 108 -4.49 24.30 15.62
CA ASN A 108 -4.32 25.74 15.54
C ASN A 108 -3.09 26.19 16.38
N ARG A 109 -2.81 27.50 16.36
CA ARG A 109 -1.70 28.12 17.13
C ARG A 109 -1.77 27.88 18.64
N TRP A 110 -2.93 27.49 19.17
CA TRP A 110 -3.16 27.23 20.58
C TRP A 110 -3.08 25.72 20.92
N GLY A 111 -2.74 24.86 19.96
CA GLY A 111 -2.70 23.42 20.12
C GLY A 111 -4.06 22.72 20.10
N LEU A 112 -5.15 23.45 19.89
CA LEU A 112 -6.50 22.91 19.77
C LEU A 112 -6.76 22.45 18.33
N LEU A 113 -7.72 21.53 18.15
CA LEU A 113 -8.11 21.02 16.83
C LEU A 113 -8.60 22.17 15.92
N ASP A 114 -8.02 22.25 14.73
CA ASP A 114 -8.45 23.18 13.68
C ASP A 114 -9.47 22.51 12.76
N VAL A 115 -10.69 22.36 13.27
CA VAL A 115 -11.79 21.68 12.56
C VAL A 115 -12.12 22.37 11.23
N ASN A 116 -12.10 23.72 11.20
CA ASN A 116 -12.41 24.47 10.00
C ASN A 116 -11.39 24.22 8.90
N LYS A 117 -10.10 24.21 9.23
CA LYS A 117 -9.03 23.90 8.29
C LYS A 117 -9.12 22.46 7.79
N MET A 118 -9.36 21.48 8.69
CA MET A 118 -9.54 20.08 8.30
C MET A 118 -10.73 19.89 7.35
N LYS A 119 -11.86 20.57 7.58
CA LYS A 119 -13.02 20.52 6.67
C LYS A 119 -12.73 21.17 5.33
N ALA A 120 -12.06 22.32 5.31
CA ALA A 120 -11.68 23.01 4.09
C ALA A 120 -10.73 22.16 3.22
N GLU A 121 -9.72 21.55 3.84
CA GLU A 121 -8.81 20.63 3.15
C GLU A 121 -9.53 19.38 2.64
N THR A 122 -10.45 18.82 3.44
CA THR A 122 -11.28 17.70 3.01
C THR A 122 -12.08 18.06 1.75
N HIS A 123 -12.72 19.22 1.74
CA HIS A 123 -13.48 19.70 0.57
C HIS A 123 -12.58 19.84 -0.66
N ARG A 124 -11.38 20.42 -0.51
CA ARG A 124 -10.40 20.55 -1.58
C ARG A 124 -9.99 19.19 -2.15
N LEU A 125 -9.70 18.23 -1.28
CA LEU A 125 -9.31 16.87 -1.66
C LEU A 125 -10.42 16.13 -2.40
N MET A 126 -11.67 16.27 -1.96
CA MET A 126 -12.82 15.68 -2.64
C MET A 126 -12.94 16.14 -4.08
N THR A 127 -12.80 17.45 -4.32
CA THR A 127 -12.95 18.06 -5.64
C THR A 127 -11.78 17.74 -6.56
N GLN A 128 -10.55 17.80 -6.05
CA GLN A 128 -9.34 17.72 -6.87
C GLN A 128 -8.83 16.31 -7.10
N SER A 129 -8.93 15.42 -6.09
CA SER A 129 -8.25 14.12 -6.13
C SER A 129 -9.20 12.93 -6.24
N MET A 130 -10.43 13.04 -5.74
CA MET A 130 -11.34 11.89 -5.67
C MET A 130 -12.34 11.86 -6.83
N GLY A 131 -12.46 12.95 -7.59
CA GLY A 131 -13.47 13.05 -8.65
C GLY A 131 -14.88 12.74 -8.14
N PHE A 132 -15.16 13.03 -6.87
CA PHE A 132 -16.51 12.96 -6.34
C PHE A 132 -17.35 14.02 -7.04
N THR A 133 -18.17 13.57 -7.97
CA THR A 133 -19.11 14.42 -8.70
C THR A 133 -20.46 14.52 -7.99
N SER A 134 -20.67 13.74 -6.93
CA SER A 134 -21.90 13.77 -6.17
C SER A 134 -21.92 14.98 -5.22
N HIS A 135 -22.76 15.96 -5.52
CA HIS A 135 -23.05 17.10 -4.62
C HIS A 135 -23.59 16.67 -3.24
N ALA A 136 -23.92 15.38 -3.06
CA ALA A 136 -24.44 14.84 -1.81
C ALA A 136 -23.35 14.53 -0.78
N VAL A 137 -22.07 14.48 -1.17
CA VAL A 137 -20.94 14.19 -0.28
C VAL A 137 -20.33 15.49 0.21
N SER A 138 -20.29 15.66 1.52
CA SER A 138 -19.67 16.80 2.20
C SER A 138 -18.62 16.34 3.20
N PRO A 139 -17.73 17.22 3.70
CA PRO A 139 -16.80 16.89 4.78
C PRO A 139 -17.47 16.27 6.01
N ASP A 140 -18.72 16.65 6.29
CA ASP A 140 -19.50 16.18 7.43
C ASP A 140 -20.30 14.89 7.14
N SER A 141 -20.26 14.37 5.91
CA SER A 141 -20.93 13.11 5.57
C SER A 141 -20.29 11.93 6.30
N LYS A 142 -21.10 11.04 6.85
CA LYS A 142 -20.62 9.81 7.49
C LYS A 142 -20.14 8.81 6.43
N VAL A 143 -18.93 8.29 6.59
CA VAL A 143 -18.27 7.40 5.62
C VAL A 143 -19.00 6.06 5.46
N GLY A 144 -19.73 5.61 6.48
CA GLY A 144 -20.55 4.40 6.39
C GLY A 144 -21.66 4.44 5.33
N LYS A 145 -22.03 5.64 4.83
CA LYS A 145 -23.00 5.81 3.75
C LYS A 145 -22.38 5.76 2.35
N PHE A 146 -21.07 5.68 2.26
CA PHE A 146 -20.33 5.71 1.01
C PHE A 146 -20.34 4.35 0.31
N SER A 147 -20.32 4.38 -1.03
CA SER A 147 -20.08 3.19 -1.84
C SER A 147 -18.70 2.60 -1.57
N GLY A 148 -18.45 1.39 -2.06
CA GLY A 148 -17.14 0.76 -1.98
C GLY A 148 -16.03 1.62 -2.55
N GLY A 149 -16.22 2.13 -3.76
CA GLY A 149 -15.25 2.98 -4.43
C GLY A 149 -15.03 4.32 -3.75
N GLU A 150 -16.08 4.93 -3.21
CA GLU A 150 -15.94 6.18 -2.44
C GLU A 150 -15.11 5.96 -1.17
N ARG A 151 -15.35 4.87 -0.43
CA ARG A 151 -14.54 4.51 0.74
C ARG A 151 -13.08 4.26 0.37
N GLN A 152 -12.82 3.58 -0.75
CA GLN A 152 -11.47 3.38 -1.26
C GLN A 152 -10.80 4.73 -1.61
N GLY A 153 -11.55 5.62 -2.27
CA GLY A 153 -11.09 6.98 -2.56
C GLY A 153 -10.65 7.74 -1.30
N VAL A 154 -11.38 7.63 -0.18
CA VAL A 154 -11.00 8.24 1.11
C VAL A 154 -9.62 7.75 1.58
N ALA A 155 -9.37 6.43 1.51
CA ALA A 155 -8.09 5.86 1.94
C ALA A 155 -6.92 6.33 1.05
N ILE A 156 -7.13 6.40 -0.27
CA ILE A 156 -6.16 6.89 -1.25
C ILE A 156 -5.82 8.36 -1.00
N VAL A 157 -6.84 9.20 -0.87
CA VAL A 157 -6.66 10.64 -0.65
C VAL A 157 -5.93 10.92 0.64
N ARG A 158 -6.19 10.13 1.68
CA ARG A 158 -5.43 10.22 2.94
C ARG A 158 -3.94 9.99 2.71
N ALA A 159 -3.56 9.00 1.92
CA ALA A 159 -2.16 8.73 1.59
C ALA A 159 -1.53 9.90 0.81
N LEU A 160 -2.25 10.47 -0.15
CA LEU A 160 -1.77 11.63 -0.93
C LEU A 160 -1.64 12.91 -0.11
N TYR A 161 -2.61 13.18 0.77
CA TYR A 161 -2.60 14.40 1.57
C TYR A 161 -1.38 14.50 2.47
N PHE A 162 -0.94 13.39 3.03
CA PHE A 162 0.22 13.34 3.92
C PHE A 162 1.55 13.19 3.18
N ASP A 163 1.57 13.47 1.88
CA ASP A 163 2.77 13.48 1.03
C ASP A 163 3.61 12.19 1.15
N ALA A 164 2.91 11.06 1.08
CA ALA A 164 3.57 9.77 1.13
C ALA A 164 4.60 9.63 0.02
N GLU A 165 5.79 9.17 0.37
CA GLU A 165 6.86 8.82 -0.56
C GLU A 165 6.77 7.36 -1.03
N ILE A 166 6.19 6.53 -0.17
CA ILE A 166 5.94 5.10 -0.40
C ILE A 166 4.47 4.82 -0.08
N ILE A 167 3.74 4.32 -1.06
CA ILE A 167 2.33 3.94 -0.90
C ILE A 167 2.23 2.43 -1.01
N ILE A 168 1.80 1.78 0.07
CA ILE A 168 1.51 0.34 0.07
C ILE A 168 0.00 0.17 -0.13
N LEU A 169 -0.38 -0.57 -1.18
CA LEU A 169 -1.76 -0.85 -1.50
C LEU A 169 -2.00 -2.36 -1.34
N ASP A 170 -2.74 -2.73 -0.29
CA ASP A 170 -3.03 -4.11 0.07
C ASP A 170 -4.45 -4.47 -0.39
N GLU A 171 -4.56 -5.20 -1.50
CA GLU A 171 -5.79 -5.66 -2.16
C GLU A 171 -6.83 -4.53 -2.38
N PRO A 172 -6.42 -3.40 -2.97
CA PRO A 172 -7.27 -2.21 -3.01
C PRO A 172 -8.43 -2.32 -4.00
N THR A 173 -8.45 -3.32 -4.90
CA THR A 173 -9.51 -3.50 -5.89
C THR A 173 -10.69 -4.34 -5.38
N MET A 174 -10.55 -4.96 -4.21
CA MET A 174 -11.58 -5.87 -3.69
C MET A 174 -12.91 -5.17 -3.46
N GLY A 175 -13.96 -5.71 -4.07
CA GLY A 175 -15.33 -5.18 -3.95
C GLY A 175 -15.57 -3.88 -4.71
N LEU A 176 -14.70 -3.52 -5.66
CA LEU A 176 -14.90 -2.42 -6.60
C LEU A 176 -15.60 -2.90 -7.89
N SER A 177 -16.39 -2.02 -8.49
CA SER A 177 -16.90 -2.20 -9.84
C SER A 177 -15.74 -2.06 -10.87
N LEU A 178 -15.93 -2.54 -12.09
CA LEU A 178 -14.94 -2.42 -13.18
C LEU A 178 -14.48 -0.97 -13.38
N LYS A 179 -15.42 -0.02 -13.35
CA LYS A 179 -15.11 1.41 -13.52
C LYS A 179 -14.29 1.99 -12.38
N GLU A 180 -14.58 1.55 -11.15
CA GLU A 180 -13.83 1.98 -9.96
C GLU A 180 -12.43 1.36 -9.94
N THR A 181 -12.32 0.09 -10.33
CA THR A 181 -11.04 -0.61 -10.49
C THR A 181 -10.15 0.11 -11.51
N GLU A 182 -10.68 0.46 -12.68
CA GLU A 182 -9.90 1.18 -13.70
C GLU A 182 -9.42 2.55 -13.20
N LYS A 183 -10.26 3.28 -12.47
CA LYS A 183 -9.84 4.55 -11.83
C LYS A 183 -8.70 4.34 -10.83
N LEU A 184 -8.77 3.27 -10.03
CA LEU A 184 -7.72 2.92 -9.08
C LEU A 184 -6.42 2.55 -9.78
N LEU A 185 -6.47 1.71 -10.82
CA LEU A 185 -5.28 1.33 -11.59
C LEU A 185 -4.63 2.54 -12.26
N ASN A 186 -5.43 3.47 -12.78
CA ASN A 186 -4.92 4.74 -13.31
C ASN A 186 -4.27 5.60 -12.23
N PHE A 187 -4.82 5.62 -11.02
CA PHE A 187 -4.19 6.26 -9.88
C PHE A 187 -2.82 5.62 -9.55
N VAL A 188 -2.73 4.29 -9.55
CA VAL A 188 -1.46 3.57 -9.28
C VAL A 188 -0.40 3.92 -10.33
N ARG A 189 -0.78 3.97 -11.62
CA ARG A 189 0.13 4.43 -12.71
C ARG A 189 0.63 5.86 -12.46
N GLY A 190 -0.24 6.75 -12.00
CA GLY A 190 0.10 8.15 -11.69
C GLY A 190 1.01 8.34 -10.46
N ILE A 191 1.15 7.33 -9.57
CA ILE A 191 2.05 7.39 -8.42
C ILE A 191 3.50 7.64 -8.87
N LYS A 192 3.95 6.90 -9.86
CA LYS A 192 5.28 7.01 -10.43
C LYS A 192 5.52 8.36 -11.10
N GLU A 193 4.53 8.86 -11.85
CA GLU A 193 4.59 10.17 -12.50
C GLU A 193 4.70 11.31 -11.48
N ALA A 194 4.11 11.11 -10.30
CA ALA A 194 4.22 12.04 -9.16
C ALA A 194 5.56 11.93 -8.40
N GLY A 195 6.53 11.14 -8.89
CA GLY A 195 7.84 10.98 -8.25
C GLY A 195 7.83 10.10 -7.00
N LYS A 196 6.76 9.31 -6.79
CA LYS A 196 6.56 8.45 -5.62
C LYS A 196 6.76 6.97 -5.98
N SER A 197 6.80 6.12 -4.98
CA SER A 197 6.97 4.67 -5.16
C SER A 197 5.79 3.91 -4.54
N ALA A 198 5.48 2.73 -5.06
CA ALA A 198 4.41 1.92 -4.51
C ALA A 198 4.74 0.43 -4.43
N VAL A 199 4.15 -0.24 -3.44
CA VAL A 199 4.01 -1.71 -3.41
C VAL A 199 2.53 -2.01 -3.63
N PHE A 200 2.22 -2.71 -4.70
CA PHE A 200 0.85 -3.03 -5.09
C PHE A 200 0.59 -4.53 -4.97
N ILE A 201 -0.38 -4.89 -4.15
CA ILE A 201 -0.79 -6.28 -3.94
C ILE A 201 -2.23 -6.41 -4.36
N ASP A 202 -2.50 -7.42 -5.15
CA ASP A 202 -3.85 -7.78 -5.58
C ASP A 202 -3.92 -9.27 -5.85
N HIS A 203 -5.11 -9.86 -5.72
CA HIS A 203 -5.34 -11.25 -6.12
C HIS A 203 -5.42 -11.41 -7.63
N ASN A 204 -5.78 -10.33 -8.34
CA ASN A 204 -5.86 -10.34 -9.78
C ASN A 204 -4.49 -10.01 -10.39
N ILE A 205 -3.83 -11.01 -10.93
CA ILE A 205 -2.53 -10.88 -11.59
C ILE A 205 -2.53 -9.86 -12.74
N TYR A 206 -3.65 -9.73 -13.47
CA TYR A 206 -3.81 -8.74 -14.55
C TYR A 206 -3.69 -7.32 -14.00
N HIS A 207 -4.30 -7.04 -12.84
CA HIS A 207 -4.21 -5.74 -12.20
C HIS A 207 -2.75 -5.44 -11.82
N VAL A 208 -2.10 -6.39 -11.14
CA VAL A 208 -0.70 -6.23 -10.69
C VAL A 208 0.22 -6.01 -11.89
N TYR A 209 0.14 -6.88 -12.91
CA TYR A 209 0.98 -6.79 -14.10
C TYR A 209 0.79 -5.46 -14.85
N SER A 210 -0.45 -4.97 -14.94
CA SER A 210 -0.79 -3.77 -15.73
C SER A 210 -0.26 -2.45 -15.17
N VAL A 211 0.12 -2.41 -13.89
CA VAL A 211 0.54 -1.18 -13.20
C VAL A 211 1.96 -1.24 -12.66
N SER A 212 2.57 -2.43 -12.60
CA SER A 212 3.87 -2.62 -11.97
C SER A 212 5.02 -2.53 -12.98
N ASP A 213 6.13 -1.94 -12.56
CA ASP A 213 7.39 -1.98 -13.33
C ASP A 213 8.06 -3.36 -13.17
N ARG A 214 7.90 -3.95 -12.00
CA ARG A 214 8.50 -5.22 -11.59
C ARG A 214 7.52 -5.98 -10.70
N VAL A 215 7.53 -7.30 -10.84
CA VAL A 215 6.74 -8.21 -10.00
C VAL A 215 7.67 -9.07 -9.16
N VAL A 216 7.39 -9.14 -7.87
CA VAL A 216 8.03 -10.04 -6.91
C VAL A 216 7.03 -11.13 -6.54
N VAL A 217 7.41 -12.38 -6.74
CA VAL A 217 6.62 -13.56 -6.36
C VAL A 217 7.12 -14.05 -5.02
N ILE A 218 6.22 -14.12 -4.03
CA ILE A 218 6.51 -14.68 -2.71
C ILE A 218 5.77 -16.00 -2.53
N ASP A 219 6.49 -17.02 -2.06
CA ASP A 219 5.92 -18.31 -1.70
C ASP A 219 6.50 -18.81 -0.38
N ARG A 220 5.65 -19.37 0.49
CA ARG A 220 6.02 -19.97 1.80
C ARG A 220 7.02 -19.13 2.61
N GLY A 221 6.83 -17.80 2.57
CA GLY A 221 7.65 -16.83 3.28
C GLY A 221 8.99 -16.50 2.65
N ARG A 222 9.24 -16.88 1.39
CA ARG A 222 10.46 -16.58 0.62
C ARG A 222 10.13 -15.85 -0.66
N VAL A 223 11.04 -15.04 -1.14
CA VAL A 223 10.98 -14.54 -2.52
C VAL A 223 11.37 -15.68 -3.44
N ALA A 224 10.41 -16.15 -4.23
CA ALA A 224 10.59 -17.21 -5.21
C ALA A 224 11.15 -16.68 -6.53
N GLY A 225 10.83 -15.41 -6.88
CA GLY A 225 11.38 -14.80 -8.08
C GLY A 225 11.02 -13.34 -8.23
N GLU A 226 11.75 -12.66 -9.11
CA GLU A 226 11.53 -11.27 -9.49
C GLU A 226 11.56 -11.13 -11.01
N PHE A 227 10.60 -10.40 -11.56
CA PHE A 227 10.43 -10.26 -13.02
C PHE A 227 10.15 -8.80 -13.37
N GLN A 228 10.91 -8.24 -14.32
CA GLN A 228 10.55 -6.96 -14.91
C GLN A 228 9.37 -7.16 -15.85
N THR A 229 8.30 -6.40 -15.70
CA THR A 229 7.07 -6.58 -16.51
C THR A 229 7.30 -6.34 -18.00
N LYS A 230 8.28 -5.50 -18.34
CA LYS A 230 8.69 -5.26 -19.74
C LYS A 230 9.41 -6.44 -20.40
N ASP A 231 9.97 -7.38 -19.61
CA ASP A 231 10.83 -8.47 -20.09
C ASP A 231 10.12 -9.84 -20.03
N ILE A 232 8.91 -9.91 -19.52
CA ILE A 232 8.11 -11.14 -19.40
C ILE A 232 6.68 -10.92 -19.86
N SER A 233 6.07 -11.88 -20.57
CA SER A 233 4.65 -11.82 -20.89
C SER A 233 3.80 -12.20 -19.67
N LEU A 234 2.54 -11.79 -19.68
CA LEU A 234 1.61 -12.14 -18.61
C LEU A 234 1.40 -13.65 -18.53
N GLU A 235 1.29 -14.34 -19.70
CA GLU A 235 1.13 -15.79 -19.77
C GLU A 235 2.32 -16.49 -19.10
N THR A 236 3.55 -16.09 -19.47
CA THR A 236 4.78 -16.67 -18.88
C THR A 236 4.88 -16.40 -17.38
N LEU A 237 4.45 -15.21 -16.92
CA LEU A 237 4.42 -14.93 -15.48
C LEU A 237 3.43 -15.84 -14.76
N MET A 238 2.24 -16.09 -15.35
CA MET A 238 1.25 -17.02 -14.78
C MET A 238 1.77 -18.46 -14.73
N GLU A 239 2.42 -18.93 -15.78
CA GLU A 239 3.04 -20.26 -15.82
C GLU A 239 4.10 -20.41 -14.71
N LYS A 240 4.96 -19.40 -14.53
CA LYS A 240 5.97 -19.38 -13.46
C LYS A 240 5.34 -19.35 -12.08
N MET A 241 4.24 -18.65 -11.88
CA MET A 241 3.52 -18.65 -10.60
C MET A 241 2.91 -20.00 -10.28
N ILE A 242 2.35 -20.70 -11.28
CA ILE A 242 1.83 -22.07 -11.11
C ILE A 242 2.97 -23.00 -10.73
N LEU A 243 4.10 -22.95 -11.43
CA LEU A 243 5.27 -23.75 -11.13
C LEU A 243 5.77 -23.52 -9.69
N VAL A 244 5.86 -22.25 -9.26
CA VAL A 244 6.24 -21.92 -7.88
C VAL A 244 5.26 -22.47 -6.86
N ALA A 245 3.96 -22.38 -7.11
CA ALA A 245 2.93 -22.91 -6.21
C ALA A 245 3.04 -24.44 -6.04
N GLU A 246 3.39 -25.16 -7.12
CA GLU A 246 3.54 -26.63 -7.12
C GLU A 246 4.87 -27.08 -6.50
N THR A 247 5.98 -26.46 -6.91
CA THR A 247 7.35 -26.93 -6.59
C THR A 247 8.03 -26.13 -5.49
N GLY A 248 7.61 -24.90 -5.26
CA GLY A 248 8.28 -23.92 -4.40
C GLY A 248 9.49 -23.23 -5.04
N ASN A 249 9.80 -23.52 -6.31
CA ASN A 249 10.94 -22.99 -7.06
C ASN A 249 10.52 -22.55 -8.48
N LEU A 250 11.40 -21.79 -9.14
CA LEU A 250 11.21 -21.35 -10.54
C LEU A 250 11.85 -22.29 -11.58
N ASP A 251 12.62 -23.27 -11.11
CA ASP A 251 13.33 -24.27 -11.93
C ASP A 251 12.67 -25.65 -11.78
#